data_ec4922f101f2a9e76d37ce8f3f5ed4a4
#
_entry.id   ec4922f101f2a9e76d37ce8f3f5ed4a4
#
_cell.length_a   1.000
_cell.length_b   1.000
_cell.length_c   1.000
_cell.angle_alpha   90.00
_cell.angle_beta   90.00
_cell.angle_gamma   90.00
#
_symmetry.space_group_name_H-M   'P 1'
#
loop_
_entity.id
_entity.type
_entity.pdbx_description
1 polymer ?
#
loop_
_entity_poly.entity_id
_entity_poly.type
_entity_poly.pdbx_seq_one_letter_code
_entity_poly.pdbx_strand_id
1 'polypeptide(L)'
;VPKYFPLPVKAVYLRIKTQDMNREILRLAAPNIISNITVPLMGIVSSAVAGHLDNSAATIGALAIGVSIFNFIYWNCSFVRMGTSGLTAQAFGAGNFHECTNMLVRGILVAAILGLLVICFQNPLGRLALWAMNGNEIVHDYFYARIWAVPAGIMLFGFNGWYTGMQNAVIPMCIAVTVNIVHVSTSLWLVFGHGMGITGIAYGSVVAQNTGVLLAVLLLILRYRKILTRFTWREVVDWEPVRKFFLINRDIIVRTLCIVAVYTFFTAASARMEDPILLTVNTLLLQIFTLFSYMNDGFAYAAEALTGRFIGARDEQSLRRCLGRCLGWGTLISVLFVGIYLIWWRDLLGIFIKAGTPDAAQVVSTAGNYIVWIILIPLASAMPFIMDGIMVGATETKVMRNSMLLSTVAYFGIFYSLYPVIGNNALWLAFTLYMFLRGTLQLLMTRRLRLIYRKAAA
;
A
#
# COMPACT_ATOMS: atom_id res chain seq x y z
N VAL A 1 -21.77 21.15 -12.70
CA VAL A 1 -20.95 20.23 -13.51
C VAL A 1 -19.73 21.03 -13.98
N PRO A 2 -18.51 20.77 -13.49
CA PRO A 2 -17.35 21.54 -13.92
C PRO A 2 -16.96 21.15 -15.35
N LYS A 3 -16.75 22.14 -16.19
CA LYS A 3 -16.26 22.08 -17.58
C LYS A 3 -14.82 21.50 -17.64
N TYR A 4 -14.68 20.18 -17.63
CA TYR A 4 -13.40 19.51 -17.84
C TYR A 4 -13.53 18.55 -19.00
N PHE A 5 -13.44 19.07 -20.26
CA PHE A 5 -13.02 18.34 -21.48
C PHE A 5 -13.44 19.03 -22.77
N PRO A 6 -12.71 18.93 -23.87
CA PRO A 6 -11.38 18.36 -24.12
C PRO A 6 -10.40 19.42 -24.61
N LEU A 7 -9.38 19.71 -23.86
CA LEU A 7 -8.25 20.47 -24.42
C LEU A 7 -7.41 19.49 -25.29
N PRO A 8 -6.93 19.91 -26.46
CA PRO A 8 -5.99 19.10 -27.24
C PRO A 8 -4.77 18.76 -26.39
N VAL A 9 -4.18 17.57 -26.58
CA VAL A 9 -3.08 17.04 -25.76
C VAL A 9 -1.96 18.07 -25.52
N LYS A 10 -1.65 18.91 -26.51
CA LYS A 10 -0.74 20.06 -26.37
C LYS A 10 -1.20 21.09 -25.32
N ALA A 11 -2.50 21.31 -25.18
CA ALA A 11 -3.01 22.30 -24.21
C ALA A 11 -3.05 21.73 -22.77
N VAL A 12 -3.21 20.42 -22.61
CA VAL A 12 -2.98 19.75 -21.31
C VAL A 12 -1.51 19.87 -20.93
N TYR A 13 -0.59 19.66 -21.86
CA TYR A 13 0.85 19.83 -21.67
C TYR A 13 1.24 21.29 -21.33
N LEU A 14 0.69 22.28 -22.03
CA LEU A 14 0.97 23.71 -21.81
C LEU A 14 0.34 24.23 -20.51
N ARG A 15 -0.84 23.73 -20.10
CA ARG A 15 -1.47 24.09 -18.83
C ARG A 15 -0.72 23.53 -17.63
N ILE A 16 0.01 22.44 -17.80
CA ILE A 16 0.84 21.81 -16.78
C ILE A 16 2.13 22.62 -16.51
N LYS A 17 2.65 23.32 -17.51
CA LYS A 17 3.88 24.12 -17.40
C LYS A 17 3.74 25.36 -16.48
N THR A 18 2.51 25.77 -16.17
CA THR A 18 2.19 26.96 -15.37
C THR A 18 1.55 26.65 -14.01
N GLN A 19 1.27 25.35 -13.68
CA GLN A 19 0.70 25.01 -12.38
C GLN A 19 1.77 24.98 -11.28
N ASP A 20 1.38 25.45 -10.09
CA ASP A 20 2.19 25.33 -8.89
C ASP A 20 2.43 23.83 -8.60
N MET A 21 3.70 23.41 -8.49
CA MET A 21 4.11 22.02 -8.24
C MET A 21 3.47 21.47 -6.97
N ASN A 22 3.29 22.28 -5.94
CA ASN A 22 2.61 21.84 -4.72
C ASN A 22 1.15 21.45 -4.98
N ARG A 23 0.44 22.19 -5.83
CA ARG A 23 -0.94 21.89 -6.20
C ARG A 23 -1.03 20.59 -6.98
N GLU A 24 -0.07 20.28 -7.85
CA GLU A 24 -0.03 18.99 -8.56
C GLU A 24 0.23 17.82 -7.60
N ILE A 25 1.17 17.97 -6.67
CA ILE A 25 1.47 16.97 -5.66
C ILE A 25 0.22 16.73 -4.79
N LEU A 26 -0.39 17.76 -4.24
CA LEU A 26 -1.58 17.63 -3.38
C LEU A 26 -2.79 17.05 -4.12
N ARG A 27 -2.95 17.38 -5.41
CA ARG A 27 -4.02 16.82 -6.25
C ARG A 27 -3.93 15.30 -6.40
N LEU A 28 -2.71 14.76 -6.36
CA LEU A 28 -2.49 13.31 -6.39
C LEU A 28 -2.43 12.71 -4.98
N ALA A 29 -1.79 13.39 -4.03
CA ALA A 29 -1.60 12.87 -2.68
C ALA A 29 -2.92 12.80 -1.90
N ALA A 30 -3.74 13.87 -1.89
CA ALA A 30 -4.93 13.92 -1.07
C ALA A 30 -5.96 12.81 -1.38
N PRO A 31 -6.32 12.50 -2.65
CA PRO A 31 -7.19 11.37 -2.93
C PRO A 31 -6.59 10.02 -2.54
N ASN A 32 -5.27 9.84 -2.69
CA ASN A 32 -4.60 8.60 -2.28
C ASN A 32 -4.60 8.44 -0.75
N ILE A 33 -4.41 9.51 0.02
CA ILE A 33 -4.54 9.51 1.48
C ILE A 33 -5.93 9.08 1.89
N ILE A 34 -6.98 9.66 1.28
CA ILE A 34 -8.37 9.27 1.55
C ILE A 34 -8.57 7.77 1.27
N SER A 35 -8.08 7.26 0.14
CA SER A 35 -8.14 5.84 -0.19
C SER A 35 -7.47 4.96 0.87
N ASN A 36 -6.28 5.36 1.34
CA ASN A 36 -5.52 4.59 2.33
C ASN A 36 -6.22 4.56 3.70
N ILE A 37 -6.83 5.67 4.13
CA ILE A 37 -7.57 5.74 5.40
C ILE A 37 -8.83 4.87 5.37
N THR A 38 -9.44 4.64 4.20
CA THR A 38 -10.63 3.79 4.11
C THR A 38 -10.34 2.30 4.39
N VAL A 39 -9.10 1.85 4.23
CA VAL A 39 -8.70 0.45 4.47
C VAL A 39 -8.90 0.03 5.94
N PRO A 40 -8.33 0.73 6.95
CA PRO A 40 -8.56 0.38 8.35
C PRO A 40 -10.02 0.56 8.77
N LEU A 41 -10.76 1.52 8.21
CA LEU A 41 -12.18 1.69 8.49
C LEU A 41 -12.99 0.45 8.11
N MET A 42 -12.68 -0.17 6.97
CA MET A 42 -13.34 -1.42 6.56
C MET A 42 -13.07 -2.54 7.57
N GLY A 43 -11.85 -2.65 8.08
CA GLY A 43 -11.50 -3.63 9.12
C GLY A 43 -12.29 -3.43 10.42
N ILE A 44 -12.42 -2.18 10.88
CA ILE A 44 -13.18 -1.82 12.07
C ILE A 44 -14.65 -2.20 11.91
N VAL A 45 -15.27 -1.83 10.79
CA VAL A 45 -16.68 -2.15 10.52
C VAL A 45 -16.89 -3.66 10.44
N SER A 46 -16.01 -4.41 9.75
CA SER A 46 -16.11 -5.87 9.67
C SER A 46 -16.00 -6.53 11.05
N SER A 47 -15.11 -6.02 11.90
CA SER A 47 -14.96 -6.51 13.29
C SER A 47 -16.17 -6.15 14.14
N ALA A 48 -16.77 -4.97 13.95
CA ALA A 48 -18.01 -4.59 14.63
C ALA A 48 -19.16 -5.52 14.22
N VAL A 49 -19.33 -5.81 12.93
CA VAL A 49 -20.35 -6.76 12.44
C VAL A 49 -20.14 -8.14 13.04
N ALA A 50 -18.88 -8.64 13.04
CA ALA A 50 -18.54 -9.95 13.63
C ALA A 50 -18.82 -9.99 15.14
N GLY A 51 -18.66 -8.86 15.85
CA GLY A 51 -18.92 -8.73 17.28
C GLY A 51 -20.41 -8.84 17.66
N HIS A 52 -21.32 -8.68 16.70
CA HIS A 52 -22.77 -8.84 16.92
C HIS A 52 -23.28 -10.23 16.52
N LEU A 53 -22.39 -11.15 16.12
CA LEU A 53 -22.73 -12.54 15.81
C LEU A 53 -22.68 -13.43 17.07
N ASP A 54 -23.40 -14.54 17.01
CA ASP A 54 -23.29 -15.60 18.04
C ASP A 54 -21.82 -16.07 18.14
N ASN A 55 -21.36 -16.35 19.36
CA ASN A 55 -19.93 -16.63 19.63
C ASN A 55 -18.98 -15.53 19.18
N SER A 56 -19.31 -14.28 19.45
CA SER A 56 -18.61 -13.07 18.96
C SER A 56 -17.09 -13.12 19.13
N ALA A 57 -16.57 -13.61 20.26
CA ALA A 57 -15.12 -13.73 20.50
C ALA A 57 -14.44 -14.67 19.51
N ALA A 58 -15.03 -15.84 19.26
CA ALA A 58 -14.50 -16.81 18.30
C ALA A 58 -14.59 -16.27 16.86
N THR A 59 -15.69 -15.59 16.53
CA THR A 59 -15.93 -15.01 15.21
C THR A 59 -14.97 -13.84 14.92
N ILE A 60 -14.73 -12.95 15.90
CA ILE A 60 -13.75 -11.86 15.77
C ILE A 60 -12.34 -12.43 15.58
N GLY A 61 -11.98 -13.45 16.37
CA GLY A 61 -10.68 -14.13 16.25
C GLY A 61 -10.50 -14.77 14.85
N ALA A 62 -11.52 -15.48 14.38
CA ALA A 62 -11.52 -16.10 13.06
C ALA A 62 -11.44 -15.04 11.93
N LEU A 63 -12.18 -13.93 12.06
CA LEU A 63 -12.10 -12.83 11.12
C LEU A 63 -10.69 -12.23 11.08
N ALA A 64 -10.05 -12.00 12.23
CA ALA A 64 -8.70 -11.47 12.30
C ALA A 64 -7.67 -12.36 11.59
N ILE A 65 -7.75 -13.68 11.81
CA ILE A 65 -6.91 -14.68 11.12
C ILE A 65 -7.19 -14.62 9.60
N GLY A 66 -8.47 -14.71 9.21
CA GLY A 66 -8.86 -14.67 7.81
C GLY A 66 -8.40 -13.39 7.10
N VAL A 67 -8.58 -12.22 7.71
CA VAL A 67 -8.11 -10.93 7.17
C VAL A 67 -6.60 -10.94 7.02
N SER A 68 -5.85 -11.50 7.96
CA SER A 68 -4.38 -11.59 7.89
C SER A 68 -3.92 -12.44 6.71
N ILE A 69 -4.57 -13.58 6.44
CA ILE A 69 -4.29 -14.43 5.28
C ILE A 69 -4.49 -13.64 3.97
N PHE A 70 -5.63 -12.95 3.83
CA PHE A 70 -5.91 -12.18 2.61
C PHE A 70 -5.01 -10.94 2.47
N ASN A 71 -4.64 -10.28 3.56
CA ASN A 71 -3.66 -9.20 3.53
C ASN A 71 -2.31 -9.69 3.02
N PHE A 72 -1.86 -10.87 3.44
CA PHE A 72 -0.65 -11.48 2.92
C PHE A 72 -0.72 -11.72 1.41
N ILE A 73 -1.85 -12.27 0.91
CA ILE A 73 -2.06 -12.47 -0.54
C ILE A 73 -2.02 -11.14 -1.28
N TYR A 74 -2.78 -10.14 -0.84
CA TYR A 74 -2.86 -8.84 -1.52
C TYR A 74 -1.54 -8.07 -1.46
N TRP A 75 -0.82 -8.08 -0.35
CA TRP A 75 0.48 -7.41 -0.25
C TRP A 75 1.48 -7.99 -1.23
N ASN A 76 1.50 -9.32 -1.36
CA ASN A 76 2.38 -9.97 -2.34
C ASN A 76 1.98 -9.71 -3.80
N CYS A 77 0.71 -9.39 -4.08
CA CYS A 77 0.23 -9.02 -5.41
C CYS A 77 0.29 -7.51 -5.70
N SER A 78 0.63 -6.67 -4.71
CA SER A 78 0.68 -5.19 -4.85
C SER A 78 1.68 -4.70 -5.89
N PHE A 79 2.65 -5.54 -6.27
CA PHE A 79 3.62 -5.24 -7.34
C PHE A 79 2.93 -4.93 -8.68
N VAL A 80 1.77 -5.54 -8.96
CA VAL A 80 0.99 -5.27 -10.18
C VAL A 80 0.63 -3.79 -10.26
N ARG A 81 0.19 -3.18 -9.15
CA ARG A 81 -0.11 -1.74 -9.10
C ARG A 81 1.14 -0.89 -9.38
N MET A 82 2.22 -1.17 -8.64
CA MET A 82 3.45 -0.37 -8.71
C MET A 82 4.12 -0.47 -10.09
N GLY A 83 4.23 -1.68 -10.64
CA GLY A 83 4.84 -1.90 -11.96
C GLY A 83 4.01 -1.25 -13.08
N THR A 84 2.68 -1.36 -13.02
CA THR A 84 1.79 -0.74 -13.99
C THR A 84 1.84 0.79 -13.89
N SER A 85 1.85 1.36 -12.68
CA SER A 85 1.85 2.80 -12.47
C SER A 85 3.14 3.47 -13.00
N GLY A 86 4.31 2.96 -12.62
CA GLY A 86 5.58 3.56 -13.04
C GLY A 86 5.77 3.57 -14.56
N LEU A 87 5.49 2.44 -15.22
CA LEU A 87 5.61 2.33 -16.69
C LEU A 87 4.56 3.18 -17.42
N THR A 88 3.31 3.19 -16.94
CA THR A 88 2.25 4.03 -17.51
C THR A 88 2.58 5.51 -17.35
N ALA A 89 3.12 5.94 -16.20
CA ALA A 89 3.49 7.34 -15.96
C ALA A 89 4.59 7.80 -16.92
N GLN A 90 5.59 6.95 -17.23
CA GLN A 90 6.62 7.25 -18.22
C GLN A 90 6.04 7.33 -19.64
N ALA A 91 5.20 6.38 -20.04
CA ALA A 91 4.52 6.40 -21.34
C ALA A 91 3.62 7.63 -21.49
N PHE A 92 2.89 8.00 -20.44
CA PHE A 92 2.06 9.21 -20.40
C PHE A 92 2.91 10.47 -20.56
N GLY A 93 4.03 10.55 -19.83
CA GLY A 93 4.97 11.67 -19.92
C GLY A 93 5.58 11.83 -21.31
N ALA A 94 5.86 10.73 -22.00
CA ALA A 94 6.33 10.68 -23.38
C ALA A 94 5.24 11.01 -24.41
N GLY A 95 3.98 11.16 -24.00
CA GLY A 95 2.84 11.34 -24.91
C GLY A 95 2.48 10.09 -25.69
N ASN A 96 3.01 8.92 -25.32
CA ASN A 96 2.76 7.65 -26.00
C ASN A 96 1.52 6.94 -25.40
N PHE A 97 0.33 7.38 -25.83
CA PHE A 97 -0.95 6.82 -25.35
C PHE A 97 -1.18 5.38 -25.83
N HIS A 98 -0.54 4.98 -26.93
CA HIS A 98 -0.58 3.59 -27.36
C HIS A 98 0.08 2.67 -26.34
N GLU A 99 1.28 3.03 -25.87
CA GLU A 99 1.95 2.27 -24.82
C GLU A 99 1.20 2.36 -23.46
N CYS A 100 0.53 3.49 -23.16
CA CYS A 100 -0.37 3.56 -22.01
C CYS A 100 -1.48 2.51 -22.09
N THR A 101 -2.06 2.31 -23.30
CA THR A 101 -3.10 1.28 -23.52
C THR A 101 -2.52 -0.12 -23.36
N ASN A 102 -1.34 -0.39 -23.94
CA ASN A 102 -0.66 -1.66 -23.82
C ASN A 102 -0.32 -1.99 -22.35
N MET A 103 0.11 -1.00 -21.55
CA MET A 103 0.38 -1.16 -20.12
C MET A 103 -0.88 -1.52 -19.32
N LEU A 104 -2.04 -0.91 -19.67
CA LEU A 104 -3.32 -1.29 -19.07
C LEU A 104 -3.64 -2.76 -19.32
N VAL A 105 -3.57 -3.17 -20.58
CA VAL A 105 -3.92 -4.54 -20.99
C VAL A 105 -2.94 -5.55 -20.34
N ARG A 106 -1.64 -5.27 -20.34
CA ARG A 106 -0.63 -6.13 -19.67
C ARG A 106 -0.88 -6.22 -18.16
N GLY A 107 -1.13 -5.09 -17.50
CA GLY A 107 -1.41 -5.06 -16.07
C GLY A 107 -2.65 -5.86 -15.69
N ILE A 108 -3.74 -5.72 -16.44
CA ILE A 108 -4.98 -6.47 -16.23
C ILE A 108 -4.78 -7.96 -16.57
N LEU A 109 -4.07 -8.30 -17.64
CA LEU A 109 -3.79 -9.68 -18.03
C LEU A 109 -3.00 -10.41 -16.93
N VAL A 110 -1.92 -9.79 -16.44
CA VAL A 110 -1.12 -10.35 -15.34
C VAL A 110 -1.97 -10.49 -14.07
N ALA A 111 -2.78 -9.49 -13.75
CA ALA A 111 -3.70 -9.53 -12.61
C ALA A 111 -4.73 -10.67 -12.73
N ALA A 112 -5.31 -10.87 -13.91
CA ALA A 112 -6.26 -11.93 -14.20
C ALA A 112 -5.60 -13.32 -14.07
N ILE A 113 -4.41 -13.50 -14.64
CA ILE A 113 -3.64 -14.75 -14.52
C ILE A 113 -3.33 -15.06 -13.05
N LEU A 114 -2.85 -14.09 -12.28
CA LEU A 114 -2.57 -14.27 -10.85
C LEU A 114 -3.84 -14.61 -10.06
N GLY A 115 -4.94 -13.91 -10.32
CA GLY A 115 -6.23 -14.19 -9.70
C GLY A 115 -6.72 -15.60 -10.02
N LEU A 116 -6.59 -16.02 -11.27
CA LEU A 116 -6.96 -17.37 -11.70
C LEU A 116 -6.07 -18.43 -11.03
N LEU A 117 -4.75 -18.19 -10.95
CA LEU A 117 -3.83 -19.09 -10.25
C LEU A 117 -4.21 -19.25 -8.77
N VAL A 118 -4.56 -18.15 -8.08
CA VAL A 118 -5.00 -18.23 -6.68
C VAL A 118 -6.27 -19.09 -6.55
N ILE A 119 -7.23 -18.96 -7.46
CA ILE A 119 -8.44 -19.81 -7.46
C ILE A 119 -8.11 -21.26 -7.80
N CYS A 120 -7.28 -21.54 -8.81
CA CYS A 120 -6.87 -22.90 -9.16
C CYS A 120 -6.15 -23.60 -8.00
N PHE A 121 -5.32 -22.87 -7.26
CA PHE A 121 -4.56 -23.38 -6.12
C PHE A 121 -5.22 -23.10 -4.77
N GLN A 122 -6.52 -22.76 -4.71
CA GLN A 122 -7.22 -22.41 -3.47
C GLN A 122 -7.13 -23.52 -2.40
N ASN A 123 -7.21 -24.80 -2.78
CA ASN A 123 -7.16 -25.91 -1.84
C ASN A 123 -5.78 -26.07 -1.16
N PRO A 124 -4.64 -26.17 -1.88
CA PRO A 124 -3.34 -26.21 -1.23
C PRO A 124 -3.02 -24.93 -0.47
N LEU A 125 -3.39 -23.74 -0.99
CA LEU A 125 -3.22 -22.47 -0.29
C LEU A 125 -4.04 -22.40 0.99
N GLY A 126 -5.31 -22.83 0.96
CA GLY A 126 -6.19 -22.87 2.12
C GLY A 126 -5.64 -23.81 3.20
N ARG A 127 -5.26 -25.04 2.84
CA ARG A 127 -4.66 -26.00 3.79
C ARG A 127 -3.40 -25.44 4.44
N LEU A 128 -2.50 -24.84 3.64
CA LEU A 128 -1.26 -24.26 4.15
C LEU A 128 -1.54 -23.05 5.08
N ALA A 129 -2.46 -22.17 4.69
CA ALA A 129 -2.80 -20.98 5.47
C ALA A 129 -3.47 -21.35 6.81
N LEU A 130 -4.42 -22.30 6.78
CA LEU A 130 -5.10 -22.80 7.98
C LEU A 130 -4.12 -23.50 8.92
N TRP A 131 -3.22 -24.34 8.39
CA TRP A 131 -2.18 -24.97 9.19
C TRP A 131 -1.23 -23.93 9.82
N ALA A 132 -0.74 -22.98 9.04
CA ALA A 132 0.22 -21.99 9.51
C ALA A 132 -0.36 -21.03 10.56
N MET A 133 -1.66 -20.74 10.50
CA MET A 133 -2.35 -19.81 11.39
C MET A 133 -3.19 -20.50 12.46
N ASN A 134 -3.10 -21.84 12.61
CA ASN A 134 -3.97 -22.64 13.50
C ASN A 134 -5.46 -22.31 13.30
N GLY A 135 -5.89 -22.20 12.04
CA GLY A 135 -7.26 -21.82 11.68
C GLY A 135 -8.26 -22.93 12.02
N ASN A 136 -9.38 -22.54 12.63
CA ASN A 136 -10.51 -23.42 12.92
C ASN A 136 -11.51 -23.46 11.76
N GLU A 137 -12.63 -24.19 11.93
CA GLU A 137 -13.69 -24.33 10.93
C GLU A 137 -14.29 -22.97 10.50
N ILE A 138 -14.42 -22.02 11.42
CA ILE A 138 -14.94 -20.67 11.12
C ILE A 138 -13.98 -19.92 10.17
N VAL A 139 -12.65 -20.05 10.35
CA VAL A 139 -11.65 -19.50 9.45
C VAL A 139 -11.68 -20.18 8.09
N HIS A 140 -11.89 -21.50 8.07
CA HIS A 140 -12.05 -22.30 6.84
C HIS A 140 -13.21 -21.75 6.00
N ASP A 141 -14.38 -21.62 6.57
CA ASP A 141 -15.58 -21.15 5.86
C ASP A 141 -15.40 -19.71 5.34
N TYR A 142 -14.82 -18.84 6.17
CA TYR A 142 -14.50 -17.48 5.75
C TYR A 142 -13.50 -17.46 4.59
N PHE A 143 -12.44 -18.29 4.64
CA PHE A 143 -11.42 -18.35 3.61
C PHE A 143 -12.01 -18.75 2.25
N TYR A 144 -12.75 -19.88 2.21
CA TYR A 144 -13.31 -20.38 0.95
C TYR A 144 -14.44 -19.52 0.40
N ALA A 145 -15.14 -18.80 1.24
CA ALA A 145 -16.10 -17.81 0.79
C ALA A 145 -15.41 -16.56 0.21
N ARG A 146 -14.37 -16.05 0.88
CA ARG A 146 -13.71 -14.79 0.50
C ARG A 146 -12.72 -14.91 -0.66
N ILE A 147 -12.18 -16.11 -0.92
CA ILE A 147 -11.15 -16.30 -1.95
C ILE A 147 -11.61 -15.87 -3.35
N TRP A 148 -12.91 -15.96 -3.61
CA TRP A 148 -13.54 -15.50 -4.86
C TRP A 148 -13.47 -13.97 -5.07
N ALA A 149 -13.12 -13.19 -4.04
CA ALA A 149 -12.85 -11.77 -4.17
C ALA A 149 -11.46 -11.47 -4.74
N VAL A 150 -10.51 -12.43 -4.65
CA VAL A 150 -9.10 -12.22 -4.97
C VAL A 150 -8.86 -11.83 -6.42
N PRO A 151 -9.45 -12.48 -7.43
CA PRO A 151 -9.24 -12.09 -8.83
C PRO A 151 -9.63 -10.64 -9.08
N ALA A 152 -10.81 -10.22 -8.62
CA ALA A 152 -11.27 -8.84 -8.75
C ALA A 152 -10.36 -7.86 -7.99
N GLY A 153 -9.93 -8.21 -6.77
CA GLY A 153 -9.04 -7.39 -5.98
C GLY A 153 -7.67 -7.17 -6.64
N ILE A 154 -7.09 -8.22 -7.24
CA ILE A 154 -5.81 -8.10 -7.96
C ILE A 154 -6.01 -7.29 -9.27
N MET A 155 -7.14 -7.47 -9.97
CA MET A 155 -7.46 -6.65 -11.14
C MET A 155 -7.58 -5.16 -10.79
N LEU A 156 -8.12 -4.83 -9.63
CA LEU A 156 -8.16 -3.44 -9.14
C LEU A 156 -6.76 -2.85 -8.93
N PHE A 157 -5.75 -3.66 -8.58
CA PHE A 157 -4.37 -3.17 -8.56
C PHE A 157 -3.90 -2.74 -9.96
N GLY A 158 -4.21 -3.50 -11.01
CA GLY A 158 -3.90 -3.13 -12.38
C GLY A 158 -4.56 -1.81 -12.79
N PHE A 159 -5.87 -1.67 -12.55
CA PHE A 159 -6.61 -0.44 -12.83
C PHE A 159 -6.08 0.76 -12.02
N ASN A 160 -5.91 0.60 -10.70
CA ASN A 160 -5.44 1.67 -9.83
C ASN A 160 -4.01 2.12 -10.19
N GLY A 161 -3.13 1.16 -10.54
CA GLY A 161 -1.81 1.47 -11.05
C GLY A 161 -1.87 2.29 -12.34
N TRP A 162 -2.69 1.86 -13.30
CA TRP A 162 -2.84 2.58 -14.55
C TRP A 162 -3.42 3.99 -14.36
N TYR A 163 -4.48 4.15 -13.59
CA TYR A 163 -5.07 5.47 -13.32
C TYR A 163 -4.08 6.41 -12.64
N THR A 164 -3.31 5.92 -11.67
CA THR A 164 -2.25 6.69 -11.01
C THR A 164 -1.18 7.12 -12.01
N GLY A 165 -0.74 6.20 -12.88
CA GLY A 165 0.19 6.50 -13.98
C GLY A 165 -0.36 7.54 -14.97
N MET A 166 -1.67 7.51 -15.25
CA MET A 166 -2.39 8.52 -16.05
C MET A 166 -2.63 9.84 -15.29
N GLN A 167 -1.95 10.06 -14.15
CA GLN A 167 -2.03 11.28 -13.33
C GLN A 167 -3.43 11.53 -12.75
N ASN A 168 -4.19 10.48 -12.46
CA ASN A 168 -5.53 10.56 -11.92
C ASN A 168 -5.67 9.70 -10.67
N ALA A 169 -5.60 10.32 -9.49
CA ALA A 169 -5.81 9.67 -8.20
C ALA A 169 -7.27 9.70 -7.73
N VAL A 170 -8.13 10.53 -8.37
CA VAL A 170 -9.54 10.65 -7.97
C VAL A 170 -10.32 9.40 -8.32
N ILE A 171 -10.07 8.78 -9.49
CA ILE A 171 -10.74 7.54 -9.89
C ILE A 171 -10.44 6.39 -8.93
N PRO A 172 -9.16 6.06 -8.61
CA PRO A 172 -8.83 5.09 -7.56
C PRO A 172 -9.53 5.37 -6.21
N MET A 173 -9.58 6.64 -5.79
CA MET A 173 -10.29 7.04 -4.58
C MET A 173 -11.80 6.72 -4.67
N CYS A 174 -12.46 7.10 -5.76
CA CYS A 174 -13.88 6.80 -5.95
C CYS A 174 -14.15 5.29 -5.94
N ILE A 175 -13.28 4.50 -6.58
CA ILE A 175 -13.37 3.03 -6.57
C ILE A 175 -13.23 2.51 -5.14
N ALA A 176 -12.21 2.94 -4.39
CA ALA A 176 -11.98 2.49 -3.02
C ALA A 176 -13.15 2.82 -2.09
N VAL A 177 -13.67 4.04 -2.16
CA VAL A 177 -14.84 4.47 -1.36
C VAL A 177 -16.08 3.65 -1.73
N THR A 178 -16.34 3.43 -3.03
CA THR A 178 -17.49 2.62 -3.48
C THR A 178 -17.34 1.17 -3.02
N VAL A 179 -16.15 0.56 -3.16
CA VAL A 179 -15.88 -0.81 -2.67
C VAL A 179 -16.18 -0.91 -1.17
N ASN A 180 -15.75 0.07 -0.37
CA ASN A 180 -16.01 0.05 1.07
C ASN A 180 -17.51 0.21 1.41
N ILE A 181 -18.22 1.13 0.75
CA ILE A 181 -19.65 1.30 0.95
C ILE A 181 -20.40 0.02 0.58
N VAL A 182 -20.11 -0.56 -0.59
CA VAL A 182 -20.75 -1.81 -1.05
C VAL A 182 -20.41 -2.95 -0.11
N HIS A 183 -19.17 -3.08 0.34
CA HIS A 183 -18.76 -4.10 1.30
C HIS A 183 -19.57 -4.03 2.58
N VAL A 184 -19.65 -2.85 3.20
CA VAL A 184 -20.40 -2.64 4.44
C VAL A 184 -21.88 -2.95 4.24
N SER A 185 -22.49 -2.36 3.24
CA SER A 185 -23.94 -2.53 2.98
C SER A 185 -24.31 -3.98 2.69
N THR A 186 -23.51 -4.66 1.84
CA THR A 186 -23.75 -6.07 1.48
C THR A 186 -23.49 -7.00 2.66
N SER A 187 -22.41 -6.74 3.44
CA SER A 187 -22.13 -7.55 4.63
C SER A 187 -23.23 -7.44 5.67
N LEU A 188 -23.73 -6.24 5.96
CA LEU A 188 -24.86 -6.03 6.87
C LEU A 188 -26.11 -6.76 6.38
N TRP A 189 -26.43 -6.65 5.10
CA TRP A 189 -27.58 -7.30 4.49
C TRP A 189 -27.49 -8.84 4.53
N LEU A 190 -26.32 -9.42 4.21
CA LEU A 190 -26.12 -10.87 4.22
C LEU A 190 -26.07 -11.44 5.64
N VAL A 191 -25.44 -10.71 6.58
CA VAL A 191 -25.29 -11.17 7.96
C VAL A 191 -26.62 -11.09 8.70
N PHE A 192 -27.25 -9.90 8.72
CA PHE A 192 -28.45 -9.68 9.53
C PHE A 192 -29.75 -9.96 8.77
N GLY A 193 -29.76 -9.81 7.45
CA GLY A 193 -30.95 -10.08 6.62
C GLY A 193 -31.11 -11.57 6.26
N HIS A 194 -30.03 -12.29 6.05
CA HIS A 194 -30.03 -13.69 5.61
C HIS A 194 -29.39 -14.66 6.62
N GLY A 195 -28.89 -14.19 7.74
CA GLY A 195 -28.31 -15.03 8.79
C GLY A 195 -27.02 -15.76 8.38
N MET A 196 -26.26 -15.27 7.40
CA MET A 196 -25.09 -15.97 6.85
C MET A 196 -23.85 -15.93 7.78
N GLY A 197 -23.91 -15.29 8.93
CA GLY A 197 -22.78 -15.26 9.86
C GLY A 197 -21.50 -14.65 9.23
N ILE A 198 -20.35 -15.24 9.54
CA ILE A 198 -19.05 -14.74 9.06
C ILE A 198 -18.89 -14.86 7.53
N THR A 199 -19.52 -15.84 6.90
CA THR A 199 -19.47 -16.00 5.44
C THR A 199 -20.19 -14.86 4.72
N GLY A 200 -21.20 -14.23 5.37
CA GLY A 200 -21.84 -13.01 4.87
C GLY A 200 -20.85 -11.84 4.73
N ILE A 201 -19.92 -11.68 5.68
CA ILE A 201 -18.84 -10.68 5.60
C ILE A 201 -17.90 -11.01 4.43
N ALA A 202 -17.59 -12.31 4.26
CA ALA A 202 -16.73 -12.78 3.17
C ALA A 202 -17.34 -12.51 1.79
N TYR A 203 -18.61 -12.88 1.57
CA TYR A 203 -19.33 -12.59 0.32
C TYR A 203 -19.57 -11.11 0.10
N GLY A 204 -19.73 -10.31 1.16
CA GLY A 204 -19.71 -8.85 1.08
C GLY A 204 -18.44 -8.33 0.40
N SER A 205 -17.28 -8.92 0.72
CA SER A 205 -16.02 -8.60 0.03
C SER A 205 -16.05 -9.01 -1.45
N VAL A 206 -16.63 -10.16 -1.79
CA VAL A 206 -16.74 -10.64 -3.19
C VAL A 206 -17.56 -9.67 -4.03
N VAL A 207 -18.75 -9.30 -3.56
CA VAL A 207 -19.63 -8.35 -4.25
C VAL A 207 -18.95 -6.99 -4.40
N ALA A 208 -18.31 -6.50 -3.34
CA ALA A 208 -17.64 -5.20 -3.33
C ALA A 208 -16.49 -5.12 -4.33
N GLN A 209 -15.59 -6.13 -4.35
CA GLN A 209 -14.45 -6.13 -5.26
C GLN A 209 -14.89 -6.23 -6.73
N ASN A 210 -15.89 -7.05 -7.04
CA ASN A 210 -16.45 -7.14 -8.39
C ASN A 210 -17.13 -5.84 -8.81
N THR A 211 -17.89 -5.20 -7.92
CA THR A 211 -18.47 -3.86 -8.16
C THR A 211 -17.36 -2.83 -8.43
N GLY A 212 -16.27 -2.89 -7.69
CA GLY A 212 -15.09 -2.05 -7.92
C GLY A 212 -14.51 -2.21 -9.33
N VAL A 213 -14.38 -3.45 -9.82
CA VAL A 213 -13.90 -3.72 -11.19
C VAL A 213 -14.89 -3.19 -12.22
N LEU A 214 -16.19 -3.42 -12.06
CA LEU A 214 -17.22 -2.88 -12.95
C LEU A 214 -17.16 -1.35 -13.01
N LEU A 215 -17.03 -0.69 -11.87
CA LEU A 215 -16.88 0.76 -11.78
C LEU A 215 -15.58 1.23 -12.44
N ALA A 216 -14.47 0.51 -12.26
CA ALA A 216 -13.20 0.82 -12.92
C ALA A 216 -13.33 0.77 -14.43
N VAL A 217 -13.94 -0.28 -14.98
CA VAL A 217 -14.19 -0.42 -16.42
C VAL A 217 -15.15 0.67 -16.93
N LEU A 218 -16.23 0.94 -16.20
CA LEU A 218 -17.18 2.00 -16.56
C LEU A 218 -16.49 3.36 -16.66
N LEU A 219 -15.71 3.74 -15.65
CA LEU A 219 -14.96 5.01 -15.63
C LEU A 219 -13.87 5.06 -16.69
N LEU A 220 -13.27 3.91 -17.02
CA LEU A 220 -12.34 3.79 -18.15
C LEU A 220 -13.03 4.15 -19.47
N ILE A 221 -14.16 3.54 -19.75
CA ILE A 221 -14.93 3.76 -20.99
C ILE A 221 -15.44 5.21 -21.03
N LEU A 222 -16.04 5.71 -19.97
CA LEU A 222 -16.62 7.06 -19.94
C LEU A 222 -15.57 8.17 -20.10
N ARG A 223 -14.38 7.99 -19.49
CA ARG A 223 -13.40 9.08 -19.37
C ARG A 223 -12.23 8.95 -20.34
N TYR A 224 -11.84 7.75 -20.71
CA TYR A 224 -10.60 7.50 -21.47
C TYR A 224 -10.85 6.91 -22.87
N ARG A 225 -12.10 6.67 -23.28
CA ARG A 225 -12.45 6.09 -24.58
C ARG A 225 -11.75 6.77 -25.78
N LYS A 226 -11.56 8.09 -25.68
CA LYS A 226 -10.91 8.88 -26.77
C LYS A 226 -9.39 8.76 -26.75
N ILE A 227 -8.80 8.32 -25.66
CA ILE A 227 -7.35 8.21 -25.44
C ILE A 227 -6.89 6.77 -25.70
N LEU A 228 -7.77 5.81 -25.39
CA LEU A 228 -7.49 4.40 -25.63
C LEU A 228 -7.33 4.17 -27.14
N THR A 229 -6.19 3.62 -27.52
CA THR A 229 -5.88 3.23 -28.89
C THR A 229 -6.21 1.76 -29.10
N ARG A 230 -6.31 1.34 -30.35
CA ARG A 230 -6.40 -0.08 -30.68
C ARG A 230 -5.07 -0.73 -30.30
N PHE A 231 -5.11 -1.86 -29.61
CA PHE A 231 -3.96 -2.68 -29.30
C PHE A 231 -3.99 -3.96 -30.12
N THR A 232 -2.83 -4.54 -30.39
CA THR A 232 -2.71 -5.87 -30.97
C THR A 232 -2.14 -6.81 -29.92
N TRP A 233 -2.64 -8.04 -29.87
CA TRP A 233 -2.13 -9.05 -28.94
C TRP A 233 -0.63 -9.28 -29.11
N ARG A 234 -0.12 -9.16 -30.34
CA ARG A 234 1.32 -9.30 -30.63
C ARG A 234 2.15 -8.27 -29.88
N GLU A 235 1.70 -7.01 -29.83
CA GLU A 235 2.39 -5.93 -29.09
C GLU A 235 2.27 -6.09 -27.57
N VAL A 236 1.12 -6.56 -27.08
CA VAL A 236 0.88 -6.78 -25.65
C VAL A 236 1.82 -7.87 -25.11
N VAL A 237 2.00 -8.97 -25.86
CA VAL A 237 2.84 -10.11 -25.47
C VAL A 237 4.25 -10.06 -26.07
N ASP A 238 4.64 -8.95 -26.70
CA ASP A 238 6.00 -8.77 -27.20
C ASP A 238 7.03 -8.95 -26.06
N TRP A 239 8.10 -9.71 -26.37
CA TRP A 239 9.04 -10.18 -25.36
C TRP A 239 9.76 -9.06 -24.62
N GLU A 240 10.22 -8.03 -25.30
CA GLU A 240 10.99 -6.96 -24.69
C GLU A 240 10.20 -6.17 -23.65
N PRO A 241 8.99 -5.62 -23.94
CA PRO A 241 8.16 -4.95 -22.95
C PRO A 241 7.69 -5.88 -21.82
N VAL A 242 7.34 -7.12 -22.13
CA VAL A 242 6.92 -8.13 -21.15
C VAL A 242 8.09 -8.47 -20.21
N ARG A 243 9.28 -8.72 -20.74
CA ARG A 243 10.49 -8.95 -19.93
C ARG A 243 10.78 -7.77 -19.01
N LYS A 244 10.69 -6.53 -19.52
CA LYS A 244 10.89 -5.32 -18.72
C LYS A 244 9.87 -5.25 -17.58
N PHE A 245 8.59 -5.52 -17.87
CA PHE A 245 7.53 -5.56 -16.87
C PHE A 245 7.82 -6.60 -15.78
N PHE A 246 8.19 -7.83 -16.15
CA PHE A 246 8.51 -8.88 -15.18
C PHE A 246 9.77 -8.58 -14.35
N LEU A 247 10.81 -7.99 -14.93
CA LEU A 247 12.03 -7.63 -14.19
C LEU A 247 11.74 -6.57 -13.12
N ILE A 248 10.94 -5.56 -13.45
CA ILE A 248 10.49 -4.54 -12.52
C ILE A 248 9.69 -5.18 -11.39
N ASN A 249 8.70 -6.00 -11.73
CA ASN A 249 7.82 -6.65 -10.77
C ASN A 249 8.58 -7.63 -9.85
N ARG A 250 9.55 -8.40 -10.38
CA ARG A 250 10.42 -9.27 -9.57
C ARG A 250 11.15 -8.48 -8.47
N ASP A 251 11.73 -7.33 -8.83
CA ASP A 251 12.45 -6.50 -7.87
C ASP A 251 11.51 -5.95 -6.78
N ILE A 252 10.27 -5.58 -7.16
CA ILE A 252 9.23 -5.13 -6.22
C ILE A 252 8.78 -6.28 -5.31
N ILE A 253 8.63 -7.51 -5.82
CA ILE A 253 8.29 -8.68 -5.01
C ILE A 253 9.35 -8.93 -3.95
N VAL A 254 10.63 -8.96 -4.33
CA VAL A 254 11.74 -9.16 -3.36
C VAL A 254 11.71 -8.07 -2.28
N ARG A 255 11.52 -6.80 -2.66
CA ARG A 255 11.34 -5.70 -1.71
C ARG A 255 10.18 -5.97 -0.76
N THR A 256 9.02 -6.39 -1.27
CA THR A 256 7.83 -6.64 -0.47
C THR A 256 8.04 -7.80 0.52
N LEU A 257 8.70 -8.87 0.08
CA LEU A 257 9.07 -9.99 0.95
C LEU A 257 9.98 -9.53 2.11
N CYS A 258 10.94 -8.64 1.86
CA CYS A 258 11.78 -8.06 2.91
C CYS A 258 10.95 -7.27 3.93
N ILE A 259 9.98 -6.46 3.48
CA ILE A 259 9.09 -5.71 4.37
C ILE A 259 8.27 -6.68 5.23
N VAL A 260 7.62 -7.65 4.60
CA VAL A 260 6.81 -8.66 5.30
C VAL A 260 7.66 -9.42 6.32
N ALA A 261 8.88 -9.82 5.96
CA ALA A 261 9.79 -10.50 6.87
C ALA A 261 10.12 -9.66 8.12
N VAL A 262 10.41 -8.36 7.95
CA VAL A 262 10.72 -7.45 9.06
C VAL A 262 9.51 -7.26 9.98
N TYR A 263 8.32 -7.00 9.43
CA TYR A 263 7.11 -6.81 10.24
C TYR A 263 6.67 -8.10 10.95
N THR A 264 6.71 -9.23 10.26
CA THR A 264 6.39 -10.54 10.86
C THR A 264 7.38 -10.88 11.97
N PHE A 265 8.69 -10.66 11.71
CA PHE A 265 9.71 -10.89 12.74
C PHE A 265 9.54 -9.96 13.93
N PHE A 266 9.22 -8.68 13.72
CA PHE A 266 8.96 -7.73 14.82
C PHE A 266 7.87 -8.26 15.75
N THR A 267 6.74 -8.69 15.19
CA THR A 267 5.63 -9.24 15.98
C THR A 267 6.01 -10.56 16.66
N ALA A 268 6.69 -11.46 15.93
CA ALA A 268 7.13 -12.75 16.49
C ALA A 268 8.18 -12.59 17.60
N ALA A 269 9.13 -11.67 17.43
CA ALA A 269 10.14 -11.37 18.46
C ALA A 269 9.48 -10.76 19.71
N SER A 270 8.52 -9.86 19.51
CA SER A 270 7.73 -9.29 20.62
C SER A 270 6.95 -10.36 21.40
N ALA A 271 6.33 -11.31 20.70
CA ALA A 271 5.59 -12.41 21.33
C ALA A 271 6.52 -13.38 22.11
N ARG A 272 7.75 -13.58 21.63
CA ARG A 272 8.75 -14.44 22.31
C ARG A 272 9.33 -13.85 23.61
N MET A 273 9.05 -12.59 23.90
CA MET A 273 9.46 -11.95 25.16
C MET A 273 8.61 -12.42 26.36
N GLU A 274 7.57 -13.22 26.12
CA GLU A 274 6.68 -13.82 27.12
C GLU A 274 6.03 -12.82 28.09
N ASP A 275 5.96 -11.54 27.69
CA ASP A 275 5.31 -10.45 28.41
C ASP A 275 4.08 -9.96 27.61
N PRO A 276 2.85 -10.33 28.03
CA PRO A 276 1.63 -9.93 27.33
C PRO A 276 1.42 -8.41 27.26
N ILE A 277 1.84 -7.68 28.30
CA ILE A 277 1.76 -6.21 28.34
C ILE A 277 2.70 -5.61 27.28
N LEU A 278 3.94 -6.09 27.21
CA LEU A 278 4.92 -5.63 26.24
C LEU A 278 4.52 -5.94 24.80
N LEU A 279 3.97 -7.13 24.54
CA LEU A 279 3.40 -7.49 23.24
C LEU A 279 2.27 -6.55 22.84
N THR A 280 1.37 -6.24 23.77
CA THR A 280 0.27 -5.29 23.56
C THR A 280 0.81 -3.90 23.24
N VAL A 281 1.77 -3.40 24.04
CA VAL A 281 2.42 -2.09 23.79
C VAL A 281 3.05 -2.04 22.41
N ASN A 282 3.87 -3.02 22.06
CA ASN A 282 4.54 -3.07 20.75
C ASN A 282 3.52 -3.08 19.59
N THR A 283 2.44 -3.85 19.73
CA THR A 283 1.37 -3.92 18.72
C THR A 283 0.66 -2.58 18.56
N LEU A 284 0.30 -1.91 19.67
CA LEU A 284 -0.39 -0.62 19.63
C LEU A 284 0.51 0.49 19.06
N LEU A 285 1.77 0.52 19.45
CA LEU A 285 2.73 1.49 18.91
C LEU A 285 2.96 1.29 17.40
N LEU A 286 3.01 0.05 16.90
CA LEU A 286 3.04 -0.23 15.46
C LEU A 286 1.77 0.25 14.75
N GLN A 287 0.61 0.11 15.39
CA GLN A 287 -0.66 0.58 14.85
C GLN A 287 -0.68 2.11 14.70
N ILE A 288 -0.17 2.82 15.71
CA ILE A 288 0.01 4.28 15.67
C ILE A 288 0.96 4.67 14.54
N PHE A 289 2.09 3.97 14.37
CA PHE A 289 3.00 4.19 13.25
C PHE A 289 2.32 3.97 11.88
N THR A 290 1.41 3.01 11.78
CA THR A 290 0.68 2.71 10.55
C THR A 290 -0.18 3.89 10.08
N LEU A 291 -0.75 4.68 11.00
CA LEU A 291 -1.48 5.92 10.67
C LEU A 291 -0.60 6.92 9.92
N PHE A 292 0.62 7.13 10.43
CA PHE A 292 1.61 7.96 9.74
C PHE A 292 1.96 7.41 8.36
N SER A 293 2.18 6.10 8.25
CA SER A 293 2.56 5.49 6.96
C SER A 293 1.48 5.68 5.89
N TYR A 294 0.20 5.55 6.21
CA TYR A 294 -0.90 5.80 5.26
C TYR A 294 -0.93 7.24 4.73
N MET A 295 -0.62 8.21 5.59
CA MET A 295 -0.53 9.62 5.15
C MET A 295 0.66 9.82 4.21
N ASN A 296 1.83 9.28 4.57
CA ASN A 296 3.06 9.46 3.80
C ASN A 296 3.04 8.68 2.48
N ASP A 297 2.38 7.51 2.43
CA ASP A 297 2.14 6.74 1.20
C ASP A 297 1.36 7.53 0.15
N GLY A 298 0.44 8.40 0.54
CA GLY A 298 -0.26 9.28 -0.40
C GLY A 298 0.70 10.21 -1.17
N PHE A 299 1.69 10.76 -0.49
CA PHE A 299 2.74 11.55 -1.12
C PHE A 299 3.73 10.70 -1.91
N ALA A 300 4.00 9.47 -1.47
CA ALA A 300 4.80 8.51 -2.24
C ALA A 300 4.14 8.18 -3.59
N TYR A 301 2.82 7.99 -3.64
CA TYR A 301 2.09 7.76 -4.89
C TYR A 301 2.10 8.99 -5.81
N ALA A 302 2.03 10.19 -5.24
CA ALA A 302 2.21 11.41 -6.02
C ALA A 302 3.64 11.52 -6.59
N ALA A 303 4.65 11.21 -5.79
CA ALA A 303 6.05 11.18 -6.23
C ALA A 303 6.27 10.13 -7.33
N GLU A 304 5.66 8.94 -7.22
CA GLU A 304 5.68 7.87 -8.22
C GLU A 304 5.14 8.36 -9.57
N ALA A 305 3.93 8.88 -9.58
CA ALA A 305 3.25 9.32 -10.79
C ALA A 305 3.96 10.50 -11.46
N LEU A 306 4.38 11.50 -10.70
CA LEU A 306 5.04 12.70 -11.21
C LEU A 306 6.46 12.41 -11.69
N THR A 307 7.23 11.60 -10.96
CA THR A 307 8.58 11.19 -11.38
C THR A 307 8.53 10.48 -12.72
N GLY A 308 7.65 9.49 -12.88
CA GLY A 308 7.47 8.78 -14.15
C GLY A 308 7.10 9.72 -15.28
N ARG A 309 6.15 10.65 -15.05
CA ARG A 309 5.74 11.64 -16.05
C ARG A 309 6.88 12.54 -16.49
N PHE A 310 7.66 13.10 -15.56
CA PHE A 310 8.74 14.03 -15.94
C PHE A 310 9.91 13.31 -16.62
N ILE A 311 10.21 12.08 -16.23
CA ILE A 311 11.20 11.25 -16.94
C ILE A 311 10.73 10.96 -18.37
N GLY A 312 9.49 10.54 -18.55
CA GLY A 312 8.92 10.29 -19.88
C GLY A 312 8.86 11.55 -20.75
N ALA A 313 8.61 12.71 -20.14
CA ALA A 313 8.58 14.00 -20.81
C ALA A 313 9.98 14.57 -21.10
N ARG A 314 11.04 13.94 -20.59
CA ARG A 314 12.43 14.46 -20.65
C ARG A 314 12.56 15.86 -20.05
N ASP A 315 11.82 16.16 -18.98
CA ASP A 315 11.82 17.46 -18.28
C ASP A 315 12.60 17.35 -16.95
N GLU A 316 13.91 17.47 -17.03
CA GLU A 316 14.79 17.40 -15.86
C GLU A 316 14.51 18.54 -14.87
N GLN A 317 14.20 19.74 -15.35
CA GLN A 317 13.99 20.88 -14.47
C GLN A 317 12.74 20.73 -13.59
N SER A 318 11.63 20.26 -14.17
CA SER A 318 10.40 19.97 -13.43
C SER A 318 10.58 18.77 -12.52
N LEU A 319 11.34 17.76 -12.95
CA LEU A 319 11.68 16.60 -12.12
C LEU A 319 12.44 17.03 -10.86
N ARG A 320 13.51 17.84 -10.99
CA ARG A 320 14.28 18.34 -9.83
C ARG A 320 13.40 19.06 -8.83
N ARG A 321 12.53 19.96 -9.32
CA ARG A 321 11.57 20.70 -8.48
C ARG A 321 10.58 19.76 -7.80
N CYS A 322 10.04 18.79 -8.54
CA CYS A 322 9.10 17.81 -8.03
C CYS A 322 9.70 16.98 -6.89
N LEU A 323 10.89 16.39 -7.10
CA LEU A 323 11.54 15.55 -6.10
C LEU A 323 11.83 16.31 -4.82
N GLY A 324 12.36 17.54 -4.93
CA GLY A 324 12.61 18.39 -3.76
C GLY A 324 11.32 18.74 -3.00
N ARG A 325 10.22 19.02 -3.72
CA ARG A 325 8.92 19.31 -3.08
C ARG A 325 8.28 18.07 -2.46
N CYS A 326 8.35 16.90 -3.10
CA CYS A 326 7.82 15.65 -2.53
C CYS A 326 8.56 15.27 -1.24
N LEU A 327 9.90 15.37 -1.22
CA LEU A 327 10.70 15.16 -0.02
C LEU A 327 10.36 16.19 1.07
N GLY A 328 10.15 17.45 0.70
CA GLY A 328 9.72 18.49 1.62
C GLY A 328 8.36 18.21 2.24
N TRP A 329 7.37 17.79 1.46
CA TRP A 329 6.05 17.38 1.98
C TRP A 329 6.13 16.14 2.89
N GLY A 330 6.90 15.12 2.51
CA GLY A 330 7.12 13.94 3.35
C GLY A 330 7.74 14.31 4.70
N THR A 331 8.74 15.22 4.70
CA THR A 331 9.35 15.74 5.93
C THR A 331 8.36 16.57 6.75
N LEU A 332 7.57 17.44 6.12
CA LEU A 332 6.55 18.24 6.80
C LEU A 332 5.52 17.37 7.52
N ILE A 333 5.00 16.33 6.83
CA ILE A 333 4.08 15.37 7.44
C ILE A 333 4.73 14.64 8.61
N SER A 334 6.00 14.26 8.48
CA SER A 334 6.72 13.60 9.57
C SER A 334 6.86 14.50 10.80
N VAL A 335 7.22 15.77 10.61
CA VAL A 335 7.31 16.75 11.71
C VAL A 335 5.93 16.99 12.34
N LEU A 336 4.86 17.06 11.53
CA LEU A 336 3.50 17.18 12.03
C LEU A 336 3.13 15.98 12.92
N PHE A 337 3.41 14.75 12.47
CA PHE A 337 3.13 13.54 13.26
C PHE A 337 3.99 13.44 14.52
N VAL A 338 5.24 13.88 14.49
CA VAL A 338 6.05 14.04 15.71
C VAL A 338 5.34 14.95 16.71
N GLY A 339 4.82 16.10 16.28
CA GLY A 339 4.05 16.99 17.14
C GLY A 339 2.78 16.35 17.69
N ILE A 340 2.03 15.64 16.84
CA ILE A 340 0.84 14.88 17.25
C ILE A 340 1.20 13.83 18.29
N TYR A 341 2.25 13.05 18.08
CA TYR A 341 2.66 11.99 18.99
C TYR A 341 3.22 12.54 20.31
N LEU A 342 3.92 13.65 20.31
CA LEU A 342 4.39 14.30 21.51
C LEU A 342 3.25 14.75 22.43
N ILE A 343 2.17 15.29 21.83
CA ILE A 343 1.07 15.89 22.57
C ILE A 343 0.00 14.85 22.93
N TRP A 344 -0.42 14.03 21.99
CA TRP A 344 -1.61 13.17 22.11
C TRP A 344 -1.34 11.66 22.16
N TRP A 345 -0.12 11.21 22.40
CA TRP A 345 0.19 9.76 22.39
C TRP A 345 -0.68 8.94 23.38
N ARG A 346 -1.02 9.50 24.55
CA ARG A 346 -1.89 8.85 25.53
C ARG A 346 -3.32 8.70 25.03
N ASP A 347 -3.85 9.75 24.42
CA ASP A 347 -5.20 9.74 23.86
C ASP A 347 -5.29 8.79 22.66
N LEU A 348 -4.25 8.75 21.81
CA LEU A 348 -4.15 7.80 20.72
C LEU A 348 -4.13 6.35 21.19
N LEU A 349 -3.40 6.04 22.26
CA LEU A 349 -3.45 4.72 22.89
C LEU A 349 -4.83 4.44 23.49
N GLY A 350 -5.46 5.43 24.09
CA GLY A 350 -6.80 5.35 24.68
C GLY A 350 -7.90 4.98 23.66
N ILE A 351 -7.70 5.22 22.37
CA ILE A 351 -8.62 4.77 21.31
C ILE A 351 -8.70 3.24 21.25
N PHE A 352 -7.59 2.56 21.55
CA PHE A 352 -7.46 1.11 21.43
C PHE A 352 -7.67 0.36 22.75
N ILE A 353 -7.59 1.05 23.89
CA ILE A 353 -7.63 0.45 25.24
C ILE A 353 -8.91 0.90 25.94
N LYS A 354 -9.71 -0.06 26.41
CA LYS A 354 -10.91 0.25 27.19
C LYS A 354 -10.50 0.85 28.54
N ALA A 355 -10.92 2.09 28.79
CA ALA A 355 -10.67 2.77 30.06
C ALA A 355 -11.27 1.96 31.23
N GLY A 356 -10.55 1.92 32.35
CA GLY A 356 -11.01 1.24 33.58
C GLY A 356 -10.68 -0.25 33.66
N THR A 357 -9.98 -0.84 32.70
CA THR A 357 -9.43 -2.19 32.87
C THR A 357 -8.13 -2.14 33.68
N PRO A 358 -7.84 -3.13 34.56
CA PRO A 358 -6.60 -3.14 35.36
C PRO A 358 -5.34 -3.03 34.52
N ASP A 359 -5.34 -3.66 33.34
CA ASP A 359 -4.19 -3.70 32.44
C ASP A 359 -4.00 -2.37 31.68
N ALA A 360 -5.03 -1.53 31.54
CA ALA A 360 -4.96 -0.28 30.77
C ALA A 360 -3.91 0.68 31.33
N ALA A 361 -3.88 0.86 32.65
CA ALA A 361 -2.91 1.73 33.30
C ALA A 361 -1.47 1.22 33.14
N GLN A 362 -1.28 -0.11 33.22
CA GLN A 362 0.01 -0.74 33.05
C GLN A 362 0.48 -0.64 31.60
N VAL A 363 -0.39 -0.86 30.61
CA VAL A 363 -0.06 -0.71 29.18
C VAL A 363 0.36 0.73 28.87
N VAL A 364 -0.37 1.75 29.34
CA VAL A 364 -0.04 3.16 29.12
C VAL A 364 1.30 3.52 29.80
N SER A 365 1.51 3.07 31.03
CA SER A 365 2.77 3.31 31.78
C SER A 365 3.96 2.66 31.06
N THR A 366 3.83 1.40 30.64
CA THR A 366 4.87 0.68 29.88
C THR A 366 5.13 1.31 28.52
N ALA A 367 4.09 1.75 27.81
CA ALA A 367 4.22 2.46 26.52
C ALA A 367 5.02 3.75 26.65
N GLY A 368 4.93 4.45 27.79
CA GLY A 368 5.73 5.64 28.08
C GLY A 368 7.24 5.41 27.97
N ASN A 369 7.73 4.20 28.27
CA ASN A 369 9.14 3.85 28.16
C ASN A 369 9.61 3.71 26.69
N TYR A 370 8.68 3.50 25.78
CA TYR A 370 8.96 3.27 24.34
C TYR A 370 8.49 4.39 23.43
N ILE A 371 7.86 5.45 23.99
CA ILE A 371 7.29 6.55 23.21
C ILE A 371 8.35 7.27 22.37
N VAL A 372 9.58 7.31 22.81
CA VAL A 372 10.70 7.91 22.08
C VAL A 372 10.84 7.32 20.68
N TRP A 373 10.57 6.02 20.53
CA TRP A 373 10.66 5.36 19.24
C TRP A 373 9.55 5.83 18.28
N ILE A 374 8.32 5.97 18.77
CA ILE A 374 7.20 6.46 17.96
C ILE A 374 7.41 7.92 17.53
N ILE A 375 8.12 8.71 18.32
CA ILE A 375 8.52 10.08 17.94
C ILE A 375 9.63 10.07 16.88
N LEU A 376 10.61 9.17 16.99
CA LEU A 376 11.75 9.09 16.06
C LEU A 376 11.41 8.44 14.71
N ILE A 377 10.54 7.43 14.69
CA ILE A 377 10.22 6.66 13.49
C ILE A 377 9.65 7.51 12.36
N PRO A 378 8.72 8.48 12.55
CA PRO A 378 8.26 9.33 11.46
C PRO A 378 9.40 10.08 10.77
N LEU A 379 10.37 10.59 11.53
CA LEU A 379 11.53 11.29 10.98
C LEU A 379 12.44 10.34 10.18
N ALA A 380 12.69 9.16 10.70
CA ALA A 380 13.47 8.12 10.03
C ALA A 380 12.77 7.59 8.76
N SER A 381 11.44 7.63 8.74
CA SER A 381 10.61 7.03 7.69
C SER A 381 10.16 8.02 6.61
N ALA A 382 10.28 9.34 6.82
CA ALA A 382 9.88 10.35 5.84
C ALA A 382 10.50 10.10 4.47
N MET A 383 11.80 9.95 4.45
CA MET A 383 12.58 9.78 3.24
C MET A 383 12.32 8.45 2.51
N PRO A 384 12.34 7.26 3.16
CA PRO A 384 12.17 5.99 2.47
C PRO A 384 10.82 5.84 1.77
N PHE A 385 9.72 6.34 2.32
CA PHE A 385 8.42 6.28 1.65
C PHE A 385 8.42 7.06 0.33
N ILE A 386 8.90 8.30 0.37
CA ILE A 386 8.96 9.14 -0.84
C ILE A 386 9.97 8.58 -1.85
N MET A 387 11.12 8.10 -1.39
CA MET A 387 12.13 7.48 -2.25
C MET A 387 11.62 6.22 -2.94
N ASP A 388 10.83 5.38 -2.27
CA ASP A 388 10.20 4.22 -2.90
C ASP A 388 9.30 4.65 -4.08
N GLY A 389 8.47 5.68 -3.89
CA GLY A 389 7.66 6.24 -4.97
C GLY A 389 8.53 6.76 -6.13
N ILE A 390 9.61 7.50 -5.82
CA ILE A 390 10.56 7.99 -6.83
C ILE A 390 11.19 6.82 -7.60
N MET A 391 11.63 5.75 -6.91
CA MET A 391 12.26 4.59 -7.55
C MET A 391 11.30 3.86 -8.49
N VAL A 392 10.04 3.69 -8.08
CA VAL A 392 9.00 3.08 -8.92
C VAL A 392 8.71 3.93 -10.14
N GLY A 393 8.47 5.24 -9.97
CA GLY A 393 8.25 6.17 -11.08
C GLY A 393 9.43 6.24 -12.06
N ALA A 394 10.66 6.17 -11.53
CA ALA A 394 11.88 6.11 -12.34
C ALA A 394 12.17 4.73 -12.93
N THR A 395 11.43 3.70 -12.55
CA THR A 395 11.69 2.28 -12.88
C THR A 395 13.08 1.81 -12.44
N GLU A 396 13.62 2.41 -11.36
CA GLU A 396 14.91 2.02 -10.73
C GLU A 396 14.69 1.00 -9.61
N THR A 397 13.90 -0.03 -9.90
CA THR A 397 13.50 -1.07 -8.94
C THR A 397 14.66 -1.91 -8.42
N LYS A 398 15.75 -2.02 -9.19
CA LYS A 398 17.00 -2.68 -8.73
C LYS A 398 17.61 -1.96 -7.52
N VAL A 399 17.65 -0.63 -7.55
CA VAL A 399 18.16 0.18 -6.43
C VAL A 399 17.27 -0.02 -5.21
N MET A 400 15.95 0.04 -5.40
CA MET A 400 14.95 -0.18 -4.35
C MET A 400 15.11 -1.58 -3.71
N ARG A 401 15.23 -2.64 -4.50
CA ARG A 401 15.47 -4.00 -4.03
C ARG A 401 16.77 -4.11 -3.23
N ASN A 402 17.89 -3.62 -3.79
CA ASN A 402 19.20 -3.78 -3.15
C ASN A 402 19.29 -3.02 -1.83
N SER A 403 18.76 -1.78 -1.78
CA SER A 403 18.68 -1.01 -0.52
C SER A 403 17.86 -1.74 0.52
N MET A 404 16.75 -2.34 0.11
CA MET A 404 15.87 -3.09 0.99
C MET A 404 16.55 -4.34 1.56
N LEU A 405 17.21 -5.12 0.72
CA LEU A 405 17.97 -6.31 1.16
C LEU A 405 19.04 -5.94 2.18
N LEU A 406 19.85 -4.91 1.89
CA LEU A 406 20.89 -4.45 2.82
C LEU A 406 20.32 -3.95 4.14
N SER A 407 19.22 -3.19 4.09
CA SER A 407 18.56 -2.70 5.30
C SER A 407 17.94 -3.83 6.13
N THR A 408 17.41 -4.87 5.46
CA THR A 408 16.87 -6.06 6.15
C THR A 408 17.98 -6.86 6.83
N VAL A 409 19.14 -7.05 6.18
CA VAL A 409 20.30 -7.70 6.80
C VAL A 409 20.78 -6.89 8.01
N ALA A 410 20.88 -5.57 7.85
CA ALA A 410 21.24 -4.69 8.96
C ALA A 410 20.26 -4.77 10.14
N TYR A 411 18.94 -4.83 9.84
CA TYR A 411 17.90 -5.00 10.86
C TYR A 411 18.13 -6.23 11.73
N PHE A 412 18.31 -7.39 11.12
CA PHE A 412 18.57 -8.62 11.86
C PHE A 412 19.92 -8.57 12.60
N GLY A 413 20.97 -8.06 11.96
CA GLY A 413 22.28 -7.89 12.59
C GLY A 413 22.21 -7.03 13.85
N ILE A 414 21.58 -5.86 13.76
CA ILE A 414 21.40 -4.93 14.89
C ILE A 414 20.56 -5.58 16.00
N PHE A 415 19.44 -6.21 15.63
CA PHE A 415 18.57 -6.86 16.62
C PHE A 415 19.32 -7.94 17.39
N TYR A 416 19.92 -8.92 16.73
CA TYR A 416 20.58 -10.03 17.43
C TYR A 416 21.83 -9.61 18.21
N SER A 417 22.52 -8.55 17.77
CA SER A 417 23.69 -8.04 18.50
C SER A 417 23.30 -7.27 19.76
N LEU A 418 22.20 -6.53 19.74
CA LEU A 418 21.83 -5.63 20.83
C LEU A 418 20.72 -6.18 21.73
N TYR A 419 19.95 -7.15 21.29
CA TYR A 419 18.86 -7.71 22.07
C TYR A 419 19.29 -8.24 23.46
N PRO A 420 20.45 -8.94 23.60
CA PRO A 420 20.91 -9.39 24.90
C PRO A 420 21.24 -8.25 25.89
N VAL A 421 21.52 -7.04 25.38
CA VAL A 421 21.97 -5.89 26.19
C VAL A 421 20.81 -4.97 26.55
N ILE A 422 19.94 -4.63 25.56
CA ILE A 422 18.91 -3.60 25.71
C ILE A 422 17.49 -4.13 25.50
N GLY A 423 17.30 -5.46 25.37
CA GLY A 423 15.98 -6.10 25.31
C GLY A 423 15.08 -5.51 24.19
N ASN A 424 13.84 -5.17 24.54
CA ASN A 424 12.85 -4.65 23.61
C ASN A 424 13.27 -3.34 22.90
N ASN A 425 14.14 -2.54 23.51
CA ASN A 425 14.70 -1.35 22.86
C ASN A 425 15.53 -1.71 21.61
N ALA A 426 16.17 -2.90 21.57
CA ALA A 426 16.86 -3.37 20.37
C ALA A 426 15.92 -3.60 19.20
N LEU A 427 14.71 -4.09 19.47
CA LEU A 427 13.68 -4.30 18.45
C LEU A 427 13.25 -2.98 17.80
N TRP A 428 12.98 -1.97 18.59
CA TRP A 428 12.61 -0.63 18.14
C TRP A 428 13.76 0.11 17.46
N LEU A 429 14.97 0.02 18.02
CA LEU A 429 16.17 0.62 17.43
C LEU A 429 16.44 0.01 16.04
N ALA A 430 16.43 -1.33 15.95
CA ALA A 430 16.63 -2.03 14.68
C ALA A 430 15.58 -1.61 13.64
N PHE A 431 14.30 -1.50 14.04
CA PHE A 431 13.22 -1.07 13.14
C PHE A 431 13.37 0.39 12.70
N THR A 432 13.75 1.29 13.59
CA THR A 432 13.99 2.71 13.27
C THR A 432 15.18 2.87 12.33
N LEU A 433 16.28 2.17 12.60
CA LEU A 433 17.46 2.18 11.73
C LEU A 433 17.19 1.51 10.38
N TYR A 434 16.40 0.44 10.34
CA TYR A 434 15.93 -0.16 9.09
C TYR A 434 15.21 0.86 8.21
N MET A 435 14.28 1.63 8.78
CA MET A 435 13.58 2.68 8.05
C MET A 435 14.54 3.76 7.55
N PHE A 436 15.44 4.24 8.39
CA PHE A 436 16.42 5.25 8.01
C PHE A 436 17.39 4.76 6.91
N LEU A 437 17.97 3.57 7.07
CA LEU A 437 18.92 2.99 6.12
C LEU A 437 18.29 2.76 4.75
N ARG A 438 17.06 2.30 4.70
CA ARG A 438 16.32 2.06 3.46
C ARG A 438 16.29 3.31 2.57
N GLY A 439 15.94 4.47 3.12
CA GLY A 439 15.92 5.73 2.36
C GLY A 439 17.32 6.25 2.03
N THR A 440 18.22 6.21 3.01
CA THR A 440 19.61 6.70 2.83
C THR A 440 20.36 5.90 1.78
N LEU A 441 20.25 4.58 1.79
CA LEU A 441 20.88 3.71 0.78
C LEU A 441 20.31 3.97 -0.62
N GLN A 442 18.99 4.19 -0.77
CA GLN A 442 18.43 4.55 -2.06
C GLN A 442 19.01 5.86 -2.59
N LEU A 443 19.14 6.87 -1.72
CA LEU A 443 19.75 8.16 -2.10
C LEU A 443 21.22 8.01 -2.49
N LEU A 444 22.00 7.24 -1.72
CA LEU A 444 23.41 7.01 -2.00
C LEU A 444 23.61 6.20 -3.28
N MET A 445 22.85 5.12 -3.48
CA MET A 445 22.93 4.27 -4.67
C MET A 445 22.53 5.01 -5.95
N THR A 446 21.63 5.99 -5.86
CA THR A 446 21.31 6.88 -6.98
C THR A 446 22.28 8.04 -7.13
N ARG A 447 23.40 8.02 -6.37
CA ARG A 447 24.37 9.11 -6.32
C ARG A 447 23.68 10.46 -6.11
N ARG A 448 22.91 10.56 -5.05
CA ARG A 448 22.09 11.73 -4.71
C ARG A 448 21.17 12.17 -5.86
N LEU A 449 20.42 11.20 -6.40
CA LEU A 449 19.44 11.37 -7.48
C LEU A 449 20.01 11.74 -8.86
N ARG A 450 21.33 11.84 -9.02
CA ARG A 450 21.94 12.14 -10.34
C ARG A 450 21.58 11.10 -11.41
N LEU A 451 21.48 9.83 -11.03
CA LEU A 451 21.06 8.75 -11.94
C LEU A 451 19.63 9.00 -12.46
N ILE A 452 18.73 9.46 -11.60
CA ILE A 452 17.33 9.76 -11.94
C ILE A 452 17.26 10.98 -12.87
N TYR A 453 18.02 12.04 -12.55
CA TYR A 453 18.05 13.25 -13.39
C TYR A 453 18.58 12.97 -14.80
N ARG A 454 19.62 12.15 -14.94
CA ARG A 454 20.14 11.75 -16.25
C ARG A 454 19.12 11.03 -17.11
N LYS A 455 18.22 10.24 -16.53
CA LYS A 455 17.12 9.59 -17.26
C LYS A 455 16.12 10.59 -17.85
N ALA A 456 15.94 11.75 -17.22
CA ALA A 456 15.06 12.78 -17.73
C ALA A 456 15.79 13.70 -18.74
N ALA A 457 17.12 13.70 -18.75
CA ALA A 457 17.92 14.46 -19.72
C ALA A 457 18.18 13.67 -21.02
N ALA A 458 18.12 12.34 -20.97
CA ALA A 458 18.29 11.45 -22.13
C ALA A 458 16.97 11.22 -22.87
#